data_0bd25c0b94dfd71d585c26d9abc9c4b7
#
_entry.id   0bd25c0b94dfd71d585c26d9abc9c4b7
#
_cell.length_a   1.000
_cell.length_b   1.000
_cell.length_c   1.000
_cell.angle_alpha   90.00
_cell.angle_beta   90.00
_cell.angle_gamma   90.00
#
_symmetry.space_group_name_H-M   'P 1'
#
loop_
_entity.id
_entity.type
_entity.pdbx_description
1 polymer ?
#
loop_
_entity_poly.entity_id
_entity_poly.type
_entity_poly.pdbx_seq_one_letter_code
_entity_poly.pdbx_strand_id
1 'polypeptide(L)'
;MAKFAADHLEDVRFYQFLQWQLDQQLAEAQDHAIACGMKIGLYHDLALGSDRYGADGWRFQTVLAHGADCGAPPDAFAPEGQNWGLSPADPLRLRSSGYRFFIELVRHNLRYGGAIRIDHVMALFRLFW
;
A
#
# COMPACT_ATOMS: atom_id res chain seq x y z
N MET A 1 13.51 -11.70 -10.67
CA MET A 1 12.52 -12.17 -9.66
C MET A 1 12.41 -13.68 -9.58
N ALA A 2 12.06 -14.43 -10.63
CA ALA A 2 11.86 -15.89 -10.55
C ALA A 2 13.09 -16.65 -10.02
N LYS A 3 14.29 -16.33 -10.49
CA LYS A 3 15.53 -16.94 -10.00
C LYS A 3 15.76 -16.65 -8.51
N PHE A 4 15.63 -15.39 -8.09
CA PHE A 4 15.76 -15.00 -6.68
C PHE A 4 14.76 -15.75 -5.80
N ALA A 5 13.49 -15.83 -6.21
CA ALA A 5 12.47 -16.54 -5.46
C ALA A 5 12.75 -18.05 -5.33
N ALA A 6 13.39 -18.66 -6.33
CA ALA A 6 13.81 -20.05 -6.27
C ALA A 6 15.01 -20.26 -5.33
N ASP A 7 15.97 -19.34 -5.38
CA ASP A 7 17.19 -19.40 -4.55
C ASP A 7 16.91 -19.08 -3.06
N HIS A 8 15.81 -18.34 -2.76
CA HIS A 8 15.39 -17.87 -1.42
C HIS A 8 13.97 -18.34 -1.06
N LEU A 9 13.63 -19.57 -1.39
CA LEU A 9 12.26 -20.08 -1.25
C LEU A 9 11.73 -20.00 0.19
N GLU A 10 12.56 -20.30 1.18
CA GLU A 10 12.15 -20.28 2.58
C GLU A 10 11.85 -18.83 3.06
N ASP A 11 12.66 -17.86 2.67
CA ASP A 11 12.42 -16.45 2.99
C ASP A 11 11.12 -15.96 2.34
N VAL A 12 10.90 -16.30 1.07
CA VAL A 12 9.66 -15.94 0.35
C VAL A 12 8.44 -16.56 1.03
N ARG A 13 8.51 -17.84 1.43
CA ARG A 13 7.43 -18.51 2.17
C ARG A 13 7.15 -17.89 3.54
N PHE A 14 8.20 -17.47 4.24
CA PHE A 14 8.06 -16.77 5.51
C PHE A 14 7.26 -15.47 5.35
N TYR A 15 7.60 -14.63 4.36
CA TYR A 15 6.84 -13.40 4.11
C TYR A 15 5.43 -13.67 3.61
N GLN A 16 5.20 -14.72 2.81
CA GLN A 16 3.86 -15.15 2.42
C GLN A 16 3.03 -15.59 3.64
N PHE A 17 3.65 -16.31 4.58
CA PHE A 17 3.01 -16.71 5.83
C PHE A 17 2.62 -15.48 6.67
N LEU A 18 3.48 -14.48 6.79
CA LEU A 18 3.15 -13.24 7.51
C LEU A 18 1.95 -12.52 6.87
N GLN A 19 1.90 -12.42 5.55
CA GLN A 19 0.77 -11.82 4.84
C GLN A 19 -0.52 -12.64 5.03
N TRP A 20 -0.44 -13.95 5.02
CA TRP A 20 -1.57 -14.82 5.30
C TRP A 20 -2.07 -14.67 6.75
N GLN A 21 -1.18 -14.60 7.73
CA GLN A 21 -1.54 -14.36 9.12
C GLN A 21 -2.25 -13.02 9.30
N LEU A 22 -1.73 -11.96 8.68
CA LEU A 22 -2.36 -10.65 8.71
C LEU A 22 -3.77 -10.67 8.10
N ASP A 23 -3.94 -11.37 6.99
CA ASP A 23 -5.24 -11.53 6.30
C ASP A 23 -6.26 -12.21 7.24
N GLN A 24 -5.87 -13.28 7.95
CA GLN A 24 -6.74 -13.97 8.92
C GLN A 24 -7.09 -13.07 10.11
N GLN A 25 -6.11 -12.42 10.70
CA GLN A 25 -6.30 -11.55 11.87
C GLN A 25 -7.19 -10.35 11.56
N LEU A 26 -7.06 -9.74 10.38
CA LEU A 26 -7.95 -8.65 9.96
C LEU A 26 -9.39 -9.12 9.75
N ALA A 27 -9.59 -10.31 9.17
CA ALA A 27 -10.91 -10.90 9.04
C ALA A 27 -11.56 -11.12 10.41
N GLU A 28 -10.85 -11.78 11.33
CA GLU A 28 -11.32 -12.04 12.70
C GLU A 28 -11.61 -10.74 13.46
N ALA A 29 -10.77 -9.72 13.32
CA ALA A 29 -10.97 -8.43 13.96
C ALA A 29 -12.24 -7.72 13.44
N GLN A 30 -12.46 -7.74 12.12
CA GLN A 30 -13.68 -7.18 11.52
C GLN A 30 -14.93 -7.92 12.01
N ASP A 31 -14.91 -9.26 11.98
CA ASP A 31 -16.04 -10.08 12.41
C ASP A 31 -16.35 -9.85 13.90
N HIS A 32 -15.32 -9.76 14.73
CA HIS A 32 -15.47 -9.47 16.15
C HIS A 32 -16.06 -8.07 16.38
N ALA A 33 -15.57 -7.06 15.67
CA ALA A 33 -16.10 -5.70 15.77
C ALA A 33 -17.60 -5.63 15.42
N ILE A 34 -18.01 -6.30 14.34
CA ILE A 34 -19.42 -6.38 13.95
C ILE A 34 -20.24 -7.16 15.01
N ALA A 35 -19.72 -8.26 15.52
CA ALA A 35 -20.38 -9.04 16.58
C ALA A 35 -20.57 -8.25 17.89
N CYS A 36 -19.66 -7.30 18.18
CA CYS A 36 -19.78 -6.36 19.29
C CYS A 36 -20.74 -5.18 19.04
N GLY A 37 -21.43 -5.16 17.90
CA GLY A 37 -22.43 -4.15 17.55
C GLY A 37 -21.90 -2.90 16.84
N MET A 38 -20.64 -2.88 16.42
CA MET A 38 -20.11 -1.81 15.57
C MET A 38 -20.73 -1.89 14.19
N LYS A 39 -21.34 -0.80 13.71
CA LYS A 39 -22.04 -0.78 12.41
C LYS A 39 -21.09 -0.86 11.21
N ILE A 40 -19.92 -0.31 11.33
CA ILE A 40 -18.89 -0.23 10.27
C ILE A 40 -17.81 -1.28 10.52
N GLY A 41 -17.50 -1.56 11.79
CA GLY A 41 -16.35 -2.37 12.18
C GLY A 41 -15.05 -1.59 12.00
N LEU A 42 -14.08 -2.18 11.30
CA LEU A 42 -12.79 -1.55 11.07
C LEU A 42 -12.91 -0.41 10.05
N TYR A 43 -12.22 0.68 10.35
CA TYR A 43 -12.05 1.83 9.48
C TYR A 43 -10.58 1.92 9.09
N HIS A 44 -10.27 1.48 7.89
CA HIS A 44 -8.89 1.45 7.41
C HIS A 44 -8.41 2.81 6.94
N ASP A 45 -7.12 3.06 7.12
CA ASP A 45 -6.44 4.24 6.60
C ASP A 45 -5.52 3.81 5.44
N LEU A 46 -5.89 4.19 4.22
CA LEU A 46 -5.11 3.89 3.04
C LEU A 46 -3.92 4.85 2.96
N ALA A 47 -2.73 4.32 3.19
CA ALA A 47 -1.50 5.08 3.06
C ALA A 47 -1.30 5.56 1.61
N LEU A 48 -0.64 6.71 1.47
CA LEU A 48 -0.31 7.33 0.18
C LEU A 48 0.50 6.42 -0.74
N GLY A 49 1.39 5.62 -0.20
CA GLY A 49 2.31 4.80 -0.98
C GLY A 49 2.73 3.56 -0.23
N SER A 50 3.51 2.74 -0.91
CA SER A 50 4.02 1.48 -0.39
C SER A 50 5.53 1.53 -0.22
N ASP A 51 6.04 0.81 0.77
CA ASP A 51 7.47 0.58 0.95
C ASP A 51 8.04 -0.10 -0.30
N ARG A 52 9.12 0.48 -0.85
CA ARG A 52 9.82 -0.08 -2.02
C ARG A 52 10.37 -1.48 -1.81
N TYR A 53 10.68 -1.83 -0.56
CA TYR A 53 11.21 -3.12 -0.16
C TYR A 53 10.15 -4.08 0.39
N GLY A 54 8.89 -3.63 0.45
CA GLY A 54 7.75 -4.41 0.89
C GLY A 54 7.13 -5.29 -0.22
N ALA A 55 6.02 -5.94 0.12
CA ALA A 55 5.31 -6.86 -0.77
C ALA A 55 4.82 -6.17 -2.07
N ASP A 56 4.34 -4.93 -1.98
CA ASP A 56 3.93 -4.15 -3.15
C ASP A 56 5.12 -3.76 -4.02
N GLY A 57 6.24 -3.35 -3.41
CA GLY A 57 7.50 -3.09 -4.10
C GLY A 57 7.97 -4.31 -4.89
N TRP A 58 7.86 -5.49 -4.30
CA TRP A 58 8.15 -6.75 -4.96
C TRP A 58 7.20 -7.05 -6.13
N ARG A 59 5.89 -6.90 -5.93
CA ARG A 59 4.86 -7.30 -6.89
C ARG A 59 4.72 -6.32 -8.06
N PHE A 60 4.82 -5.02 -7.79
CA PHE A 60 4.54 -3.95 -8.74
C PHE A 60 5.78 -3.17 -9.20
N GLN A 61 6.93 -3.83 -9.27
CA GLN A 61 8.21 -3.24 -9.69
C GLN A 61 8.13 -2.46 -11.01
N THR A 62 7.27 -2.90 -11.93
CA THR A 62 7.11 -2.24 -13.23
C THR A 62 6.23 -0.99 -13.19
N VAL A 63 5.51 -0.76 -12.09
CA VAL A 63 4.60 0.38 -11.93
C VAL A 63 5.22 1.43 -11.03
N LEU A 64 5.95 1.02 -10.00
CA LEU A 64 6.59 1.94 -9.06
C LEU A 64 7.83 2.59 -9.69
N ALA A 65 7.99 3.91 -9.47
CA ALA A 65 9.14 4.66 -9.91
C ALA A 65 10.30 4.46 -8.93
N HIS A 66 11.22 3.56 -9.27
CA HIS A 66 12.43 3.33 -8.48
C HIS A 66 13.40 4.51 -8.65
N GLY A 67 13.97 4.98 -7.53
CA GLY A 67 14.91 6.10 -7.52
C GLY A 67 14.27 7.47 -7.26
N ALA A 68 12.96 7.51 -7.03
CA ALA A 68 12.24 8.68 -6.54
C ALA A 68 11.46 8.33 -5.26
N ASP A 69 11.26 9.31 -4.41
CA ASP A 69 10.47 9.21 -3.18
C ASP A 69 9.33 10.22 -3.20
N CYS A 70 8.18 9.82 -2.68
CA CYS A 70 7.09 10.74 -2.38
C CYS A 70 7.49 11.67 -1.24
N GLY A 71 6.97 12.87 -1.27
CA GLY A 71 7.22 13.85 -0.22
C GLY A 71 6.28 15.04 -0.29
N ALA A 72 6.67 16.12 0.39
CA ALA A 72 6.02 17.41 0.33
C ALA A 72 7.06 18.51 0.03
N PRO A 73 6.67 19.54 -0.73
CA PRO A 73 7.55 20.68 -0.96
C PRO A 73 7.80 21.45 0.33
N PRO A 74 8.85 22.30 0.38
CA PRO A 74 9.10 23.19 1.51
C PRO A 74 7.88 24.04 1.86
N ASP A 75 7.62 24.16 3.16
CA ASP A 75 6.59 25.04 3.73
C ASP A 75 7.07 25.71 5.03
N ALA A 76 6.20 26.46 5.71
CA ALA A 76 6.54 27.17 6.94
C ALA A 76 6.88 26.25 8.13
N PHE A 77 6.42 24.98 8.12
CA PHE A 77 6.64 23.98 9.17
C PHE A 77 7.80 23.04 8.83
N ALA A 78 8.07 22.85 7.55
CA ALA A 78 9.15 22.00 7.03
C ALA A 78 9.92 22.75 5.93
N PRO A 79 10.84 23.67 6.31
CA PRO A 79 11.57 24.52 5.33
C PRO A 79 12.41 23.75 4.31
N GLU A 80 12.84 22.53 4.65
CA GLU A 80 13.57 21.62 3.76
C GLU A 80 12.64 20.73 2.92
N GLY A 81 11.31 20.85 3.11
CA GLY A 81 10.34 19.89 2.57
C GLY A 81 10.35 18.57 3.35
N GLN A 82 9.65 17.58 2.82
CA GLN A 82 9.58 16.25 3.43
C GLN A 82 9.89 15.17 2.40
N ASN A 83 10.65 14.17 2.80
CA ASN A 83 10.82 12.92 2.08
C ASN A 83 10.22 11.80 2.92
N TRP A 84 9.23 11.07 2.38
CA TRP A 84 8.52 10.01 3.10
C TRP A 84 9.09 8.62 2.85
N GLY A 85 10.11 8.48 1.99
CA GLY A 85 10.75 7.21 1.66
C GLY A 85 9.88 6.19 0.93
N LEU A 86 8.75 6.64 0.39
CA LEU A 86 7.78 5.79 -0.31
C LEU A 86 7.95 5.98 -1.82
N SER A 87 8.00 4.88 -2.58
CA SER A 87 8.08 4.96 -4.04
C SER A 87 6.75 5.39 -4.65
N PRO A 88 6.71 6.47 -5.46
CA PRO A 88 5.51 6.86 -6.19
C PRO A 88 5.19 5.88 -7.31
N ALA A 89 3.92 5.78 -7.67
CA ALA A 89 3.52 5.07 -8.88
C ALA A 89 3.75 5.97 -10.12
N ASP A 90 4.43 5.44 -11.13
CA ASP A 90 4.60 6.12 -12.42
C ASP A 90 3.23 6.28 -13.10
N PRO A 91 2.76 7.49 -13.40
CA PRO A 91 1.41 7.71 -13.93
C PRO A 91 1.18 7.06 -15.29
N LEU A 92 2.19 6.99 -16.15
CA LEU A 92 2.06 6.38 -17.48
C LEU A 92 1.96 4.86 -17.37
N ARG A 93 2.79 4.26 -16.53
CA ARG A 93 2.77 2.82 -16.26
C ARG A 93 1.52 2.41 -15.49
N LEU A 94 1.08 3.21 -14.53
CA LEU A 94 -0.17 3.01 -13.81
C LEU A 94 -1.36 2.99 -14.79
N ARG A 95 -1.43 3.98 -15.68
CA ARG A 95 -2.48 4.06 -16.71
C ARG A 95 -2.41 2.87 -17.69
N SER A 96 -1.21 2.54 -18.20
CA SER A 96 -1.04 1.43 -19.15
C SER A 96 -1.37 0.06 -18.56
N SER A 97 -1.23 -0.11 -17.24
CA SER A 97 -1.64 -1.31 -16.50
C SER A 97 -3.14 -1.35 -16.14
N GLY A 98 -3.93 -0.36 -16.62
CA GLY A 98 -5.34 -0.23 -16.27
C GLY A 98 -5.56 0.08 -14.79
N TYR A 99 -4.64 0.82 -14.16
CA TYR A 99 -4.68 1.19 -12.73
C TYR A 99 -4.70 -0.01 -11.77
N ARG A 100 -4.22 -1.17 -12.23
CA ARG A 100 -4.29 -2.42 -11.49
C ARG A 100 -3.69 -2.32 -10.07
N PHE A 101 -2.55 -1.66 -9.92
CA PHE A 101 -1.93 -1.44 -8.61
C PHE A 101 -2.90 -0.75 -7.64
N PHE A 102 -3.48 0.38 -8.05
CA PHE A 102 -4.40 1.14 -7.21
C PHE A 102 -5.71 0.38 -6.92
N ILE A 103 -6.25 -0.31 -7.93
CA ILE A 103 -7.46 -1.13 -7.76
C ILE A 103 -7.22 -2.25 -6.74
N GLU A 104 -6.09 -2.95 -6.82
CA GLU A 104 -5.77 -4.02 -5.88
C GLU A 104 -5.50 -3.46 -4.47
N LEU A 105 -4.80 -2.33 -4.37
CA LEU A 105 -4.56 -1.64 -3.10
C LEU A 105 -5.87 -1.30 -2.38
N VAL A 106 -6.80 -0.64 -3.06
CA VAL A 106 -8.12 -0.30 -2.50
C VAL A 106 -8.92 -1.56 -2.16
N ARG A 107 -8.95 -2.55 -3.05
CA ARG A 107 -9.68 -3.81 -2.85
C ARG A 107 -9.19 -4.58 -1.64
N HIS A 108 -7.88 -4.69 -1.44
CA HIS A 108 -7.32 -5.37 -0.27
C HIS A 108 -7.60 -4.63 1.03
N ASN A 109 -7.53 -3.29 1.03
CA ASN A 109 -7.86 -2.50 2.21
C ASN A 109 -9.35 -2.52 2.57
N LEU A 110 -10.25 -2.67 1.59
CA LEU A 110 -11.70 -2.76 1.83
C LEU A 110 -12.16 -4.19 2.12
N ARG A 111 -11.31 -5.20 2.01
CA ARG A 111 -11.72 -6.60 2.15
C ARG A 111 -12.26 -6.91 3.54
N TYR A 112 -11.65 -6.37 4.58
CA TYR A 112 -11.99 -6.60 5.98
C TYR A 112 -12.27 -5.31 6.73
N GLY A 113 -12.98 -4.39 6.10
CA GLY A 113 -13.37 -3.14 6.72
C GLY A 113 -14.65 -2.59 6.11
N GLY A 114 -15.42 -1.87 6.92
CA GLY A 114 -16.65 -1.23 6.47
C GLY A 114 -16.44 0.17 5.89
N ALA A 115 -15.25 0.75 6.07
CA ALA A 115 -14.90 2.06 5.53
C ALA A 115 -13.38 2.19 5.32
N ILE A 116 -13.00 3.15 4.48
CA ILE A 116 -11.61 3.50 4.20
C ILE A 116 -11.44 5.02 4.18
N ARG A 117 -10.41 5.53 4.81
CA ARG A 117 -9.92 6.89 4.65
C ARG A 117 -8.78 6.87 3.64
N ILE A 118 -8.82 7.76 2.67
CA ILE A 118 -7.72 7.93 1.73
C ILE A 118 -6.86 9.08 2.24
N ASP A 119 -5.67 8.76 2.75
CA ASP A 119 -4.72 9.77 3.17
C ASP A 119 -4.13 10.49 1.98
N HIS A 120 -3.84 11.79 2.15
CA HIS A 120 -3.25 12.65 1.12
C HIS A 120 -3.95 12.49 -0.25
N VAL A 121 -5.29 12.60 -0.28
CA VAL A 121 -6.14 12.34 -1.45
C VAL A 121 -5.73 13.10 -2.71
N MET A 122 -5.03 14.24 -2.58
CA MET A 122 -4.49 15.00 -3.71
C MET A 122 -3.52 14.19 -4.57
N ALA A 123 -2.92 13.13 -4.04
CA ALA A 123 -2.06 12.20 -4.78
C ALA A 123 -2.76 11.52 -5.96
N LEU A 124 -4.10 11.48 -5.97
CA LEU A 124 -4.88 10.99 -7.10
C LEU A 124 -4.80 11.92 -8.33
N PHE A 125 -4.39 13.17 -8.14
CA PHE A 125 -4.26 14.18 -9.19
C PHE A 125 -2.81 14.58 -9.44
N ARG A 126 -2.07 14.79 -8.37
CA ARG A 126 -0.65 15.14 -8.41
C ARG A 126 0.02 14.85 -7.09
N LEU A 127 1.26 14.41 -7.16
CA LEU A 127 2.08 14.04 -6.03
C LEU A 127 3.46 14.69 -6.20
N PHE A 128 4.01 15.19 -5.11
CA PHE A 128 5.37 15.71 -5.09
C PHE A 128 6.35 14.55 -4.92
N TRP A 129 7.41 14.53 -5.74
CA TRP A 129 8.50 13.55 -5.71
C TRP A 129 9.83 14.21 -6.04
#